data_5ae2ec3d96f83f71854457ee10a57f07
#
_entry.id   5ae2ec3d96f83f71854457ee10a57f07
#
_cell.length_a   1.000
_cell.length_b   1.000
_cell.length_c   1.000
_cell.angle_alpha   90.00
_cell.angle_beta   90.00
_cell.angle_gamma   90.00
#
_symmetry.space_group_name_H-M   'P 1'
#
loop_
_entity.id
_entity.type
_entity.pdbx_description
1 polymer ?
#
loop_
_entity_poly.entity_id
_entity_poly.type
_entity_poly.pdbx_seq_one_letter_code
_entity_poly.pdbx_strand_id
1 'polypeptide(L)'
;MENYDGIFIGGGHNALVCAAYMARSGQRVAVFESENEIGGGASTRDFVLPGYRSNMHANFFIGLDDFPIVHDLDLTSHGFSWITPEVQHANLFRDGTAIVLHRDAEKSAKSIAKFSEKDAKTFRELHQRYAVELAPLLRRFLFHTPLPPEEIAERVKGEKGRDLLAFAPMTISSAIDPHFEHEKLRTLFKLFAHAITVEDMPGTGMFLPSLFSTQTTLGLPCGGALELP
;
A
#
# COMPACT_ATOMS: atom_id res chain seq x y z
N MET A 1 -20.91 9.48 -37.60
CA MET A 1 -20.34 8.50 -36.66
C MET A 1 -19.25 9.24 -35.88
N GLU A 2 -19.30 9.15 -34.57
CA GLU A 2 -18.20 9.64 -33.76
C GLU A 2 -17.06 8.61 -33.80
N ASN A 3 -15.86 9.09 -34.02
CA ASN A 3 -14.66 8.25 -34.06
C ASN A 3 -13.87 8.47 -32.74
N TYR A 4 -13.47 7.37 -32.13
CA TYR A 4 -12.62 7.35 -30.94
C TYR A 4 -11.32 6.64 -31.25
N ASP A 5 -10.22 7.09 -30.64
CA ASP A 5 -8.90 6.45 -30.71
C ASP A 5 -8.81 5.28 -29.72
N GLY A 6 -9.58 5.34 -28.62
CA GLY A 6 -9.66 4.28 -27.62
C GLY A 6 -11.06 4.14 -27.02
N ILE A 7 -11.46 2.89 -26.76
CA ILE A 7 -12.71 2.54 -26.07
C ILE A 7 -12.38 1.68 -24.87
N PHE A 8 -12.88 2.07 -23.71
CA PHE A 8 -12.75 1.34 -22.45
C PHE A 8 -14.10 0.74 -22.08
N ILE A 9 -14.11 -0.55 -21.83
CA ILE A 9 -15.29 -1.29 -21.34
C ILE A 9 -15.09 -1.52 -19.84
N GLY A 10 -15.89 -0.81 -19.04
CA GLY A 10 -15.78 -0.70 -17.58
C GLY A 10 -15.09 0.59 -17.13
N GLY A 11 -15.72 1.29 -16.17
CA GLY A 11 -15.25 2.54 -15.56
C GLY A 11 -14.53 2.31 -14.23
N GLY A 12 -13.76 1.21 -14.10
CA GLY A 12 -12.92 0.97 -12.91
C GLY A 12 -11.69 1.89 -12.89
N HIS A 13 -11.06 2.05 -11.72
CA HIS A 13 -9.93 2.97 -11.52
C HIS A 13 -8.78 2.77 -12.53
N ASN A 14 -8.44 1.53 -12.89
CA ASN A 14 -7.39 1.28 -13.88
C ASN A 14 -7.76 1.80 -15.29
N ALA A 15 -9.01 1.59 -15.70
CA ALA A 15 -9.50 2.07 -16.98
C ALA A 15 -9.56 3.60 -17.02
N LEU A 16 -10.03 4.22 -15.93
CA LEU A 16 -10.12 5.68 -15.80
C LEU A 16 -8.74 6.33 -15.86
N VAL A 17 -7.75 5.80 -15.14
CA VAL A 17 -6.36 6.30 -15.19
C VAL A 17 -5.80 6.17 -16.62
N CYS A 18 -5.95 5.02 -17.25
CA CYS A 18 -5.48 4.82 -18.63
C CYS A 18 -6.16 5.79 -19.61
N ALA A 19 -7.49 5.94 -19.51
CA ALA A 19 -8.26 6.86 -20.33
C ALA A 19 -7.81 8.33 -20.13
N ALA A 20 -7.54 8.73 -18.89
CA ALA A 20 -7.07 10.07 -18.56
C ALA A 20 -5.69 10.36 -19.21
N TYR A 21 -4.74 9.43 -19.12
CA TYR A 21 -3.44 9.57 -19.78
C TYR A 21 -3.57 9.63 -21.31
N MET A 22 -4.43 8.79 -21.92
CA MET A 22 -4.71 8.84 -23.35
C MET A 22 -5.34 10.18 -23.77
N ALA A 23 -6.35 10.64 -23.04
CA ALA A 23 -6.98 11.92 -23.30
C ALA A 23 -5.99 13.09 -23.17
N ARG A 24 -5.13 13.06 -22.15
CA ARG A 24 -4.07 14.06 -21.96
C ARG A 24 -3.06 14.07 -23.11
N SER A 25 -2.83 12.93 -23.76
CA SER A 25 -1.98 12.86 -24.98
C SER A 25 -2.69 13.32 -26.25
N GLY A 26 -3.92 13.85 -26.14
CA GLY A 26 -4.70 14.36 -27.26
C GLY A 26 -5.57 13.32 -27.97
N GLN A 27 -5.67 12.13 -27.45
CA GLN A 27 -6.51 11.06 -28.00
C GLN A 27 -7.97 11.23 -27.57
N ARG A 28 -8.90 10.92 -28.47
CA ARG A 28 -10.33 10.86 -28.17
C ARG A 28 -10.66 9.49 -27.59
N VAL A 29 -11.09 9.46 -26.34
CA VAL A 29 -11.44 8.22 -25.65
C VAL A 29 -12.90 8.20 -25.22
N ALA A 30 -13.49 6.99 -25.14
CA ALA A 30 -14.80 6.76 -24.57
C ALA A 30 -14.70 5.68 -23.50
N VAL A 31 -15.38 5.87 -22.37
CA VAL A 31 -15.52 4.88 -21.30
C VAL A 31 -16.98 4.47 -21.20
N PHE A 32 -17.25 3.18 -21.24
CA PHE A 32 -18.59 2.60 -21.08
C PHE A 32 -18.63 1.81 -19.77
N GLU A 33 -19.52 2.20 -18.88
CA GLU A 33 -19.76 1.54 -17.59
C GLU A 33 -21.18 1.00 -17.56
N SER A 34 -21.38 -0.23 -17.09
CA SER A 34 -22.67 -0.86 -16.95
C SER A 34 -23.44 -0.45 -15.70
N GLU A 35 -22.71 -0.03 -14.68
CA GLU A 35 -23.28 0.44 -13.42
C GLU A 35 -23.60 1.95 -13.48
N ASN A 36 -24.46 2.41 -12.55
CA ASN A 36 -24.80 3.82 -12.45
C ASN A 36 -23.64 4.70 -11.91
N GLU A 37 -22.62 4.09 -11.35
CA GLU A 37 -21.46 4.75 -10.76
C GLU A 37 -20.16 4.12 -11.29
N ILE A 38 -19.18 4.96 -11.55
CA ILE A 38 -17.83 4.55 -11.91
C ILE A 38 -17.02 4.15 -10.65
N GLY A 39 -15.79 3.66 -10.85
CA GLY A 39 -14.85 3.39 -9.77
C GLY A 39 -14.50 1.91 -9.61
N GLY A 40 -15.39 0.99 -9.98
CA GLY A 40 -15.14 -0.45 -9.85
C GLY A 40 -14.83 -0.84 -8.41
N GLY A 41 -13.66 -1.45 -8.16
CA GLY A 41 -13.20 -1.80 -6.81
C GLY A 41 -12.92 -0.61 -5.88
N ALA A 42 -12.82 0.61 -6.42
CA ALA A 42 -12.68 1.84 -5.65
C ALA A 42 -14.04 2.55 -5.41
N SER A 43 -15.16 1.93 -5.75
CA SER A 43 -16.49 2.55 -5.57
C SER A 43 -16.85 2.73 -4.08
N THR A 44 -17.54 3.84 -3.80
CA THR A 44 -18.07 4.18 -2.47
C THR A 44 -19.57 4.41 -2.60
N ARG A 45 -20.37 3.58 -1.94
CA ARG A 45 -21.85 3.56 -2.13
C ARG A 45 -22.59 3.49 -0.81
N ASP A 46 -23.87 3.82 -0.85
CA ASP A 46 -24.85 3.60 0.22
C ASP A 46 -25.22 2.10 0.26
N PHE A 47 -24.29 1.28 0.77
CA PHE A 47 -24.43 -0.17 0.71
C PHE A 47 -25.23 -0.74 1.87
N VAL A 48 -24.97 -0.26 3.09
CA VAL A 48 -25.60 -0.82 4.31
C VAL A 48 -26.85 -0.03 4.69
N LEU A 49 -26.76 1.29 4.65
CA LEU A 49 -27.84 2.18 5.07
C LEU A 49 -27.87 3.42 4.17
N PRO A 50 -29.04 3.81 3.62
CA PRO A 50 -29.16 5.03 2.81
C PRO A 50 -28.61 6.26 3.53
N GLY A 51 -27.83 7.07 2.82
CA GLY A 51 -27.16 8.27 3.37
C GLY A 51 -25.82 7.99 4.07
N TYR A 52 -25.44 6.72 4.25
CA TYR A 52 -24.17 6.32 4.83
C TYR A 52 -23.29 5.61 3.80
N ARG A 53 -22.42 6.37 3.18
CA ARG A 53 -21.51 5.87 2.14
C ARG A 53 -20.40 4.99 2.74
N SER A 54 -20.13 3.86 2.13
CA SER A 54 -19.09 2.91 2.53
C SER A 54 -18.28 2.49 1.31
N ASN A 55 -16.98 2.32 1.49
CA ASN A 55 -16.12 1.76 0.48
C ASN A 55 -16.49 0.29 0.24
N MET A 56 -16.64 -0.09 -1.02
CA MET A 56 -17.03 -1.47 -1.37
C MET A 56 -15.87 -2.45 -1.21
N HIS A 57 -14.65 -2.06 -1.57
CA HIS A 57 -13.46 -2.91 -1.51
C HIS A 57 -12.23 -2.15 -1.03
N ALA A 58 -11.81 -1.10 -1.75
CA ALA A 58 -10.61 -0.36 -1.41
C ALA A 58 -10.86 0.58 -0.22
N ASN A 59 -10.30 0.23 0.95
CA ASN A 59 -10.51 1.00 2.18
C ASN A 59 -9.36 1.96 2.50
N PHE A 60 -8.16 1.68 2.01
CA PHE A 60 -6.97 2.49 2.22
C PHE A 60 -6.02 2.36 1.03
N PHE A 61 -5.11 3.31 0.95
CA PHE A 61 -4.06 3.33 -0.06
C PHE A 61 -2.70 3.46 0.62
N ILE A 62 -1.66 2.93 -0.02
CA ILE A 62 -0.30 2.95 0.48
C ILE A 62 0.51 3.91 -0.38
N GLY A 63 1.20 4.86 0.27
CA GLY A 63 2.14 5.73 -0.43
C GLY A 63 1.48 6.69 -1.42
N LEU A 64 0.31 7.25 -1.10
CA LEU A 64 -0.39 8.22 -1.97
C LEU A 64 0.50 9.42 -2.36
N ASP A 65 1.40 9.83 -1.48
CA ASP A 65 2.36 10.92 -1.76
C ASP A 65 3.33 10.58 -2.91
N ASP A 66 3.56 9.30 -3.16
CA ASP A 66 4.48 8.81 -4.18
C ASP A 66 3.76 8.37 -5.48
N PHE A 67 2.42 8.47 -5.55
CA PHE A 67 1.64 8.06 -6.71
C PHE A 67 1.82 9.06 -7.86
N PRO A 68 2.45 8.68 -8.98
CA PRO A 68 2.67 9.59 -10.11
C PRO A 68 1.38 10.20 -10.65
N ILE A 69 0.29 9.44 -10.67
CA ILE A 69 -1.02 9.89 -11.18
C ILE A 69 -1.54 11.13 -10.46
N VAL A 70 -1.26 11.28 -9.15
CA VAL A 70 -1.70 12.44 -8.37
C VAL A 70 -1.10 13.72 -8.94
N HIS A 71 0.18 13.69 -9.30
CA HIS A 71 0.91 14.82 -9.89
C HIS A 71 0.67 14.94 -11.38
N ASP A 72 0.75 13.84 -12.11
CA ASP A 72 0.64 13.83 -13.57
C ASP A 72 -0.74 14.28 -14.05
N LEU A 73 -1.79 13.91 -13.35
CA LEU A 73 -3.17 14.28 -13.68
C LEU A 73 -3.68 15.48 -12.86
N ASP A 74 -2.82 16.07 -12.02
CA ASP A 74 -3.15 17.21 -11.17
C ASP A 74 -4.43 16.98 -10.32
N LEU A 75 -4.54 15.78 -9.74
CA LEU A 75 -5.75 15.34 -9.05
C LEU A 75 -6.14 16.27 -7.89
N THR A 76 -5.15 16.92 -7.26
CA THR A 76 -5.39 17.86 -6.15
C THR A 76 -6.20 19.07 -6.59
N SER A 77 -5.95 19.61 -7.79
CA SER A 77 -6.74 20.72 -8.33
C SER A 77 -8.17 20.32 -8.70
N HIS A 78 -8.39 19.01 -8.91
CA HIS A 78 -9.70 18.40 -9.14
C HIS A 78 -10.42 17.98 -7.85
N GLY A 79 -9.89 18.36 -6.67
CA GLY A 79 -10.53 18.11 -5.39
C GLY A 79 -10.05 16.85 -4.67
N PHE A 80 -9.13 16.08 -5.23
CA PHE A 80 -8.58 14.92 -4.57
C PHE A 80 -7.77 15.32 -3.33
N SER A 81 -8.09 14.74 -2.20
CA SER A 81 -7.36 14.93 -0.95
C SER A 81 -7.40 13.64 -0.11
N TRP A 82 -6.46 13.50 0.82
CA TRP A 82 -6.40 12.34 1.70
C TRP A 82 -5.95 12.74 3.10
N ILE A 83 -6.24 11.88 4.04
CA ILE A 83 -5.73 11.95 5.42
C ILE A 83 -4.83 10.75 5.69
N THR A 84 -3.81 10.97 6.51
CA THR A 84 -2.97 9.89 7.05
C THR A 84 -3.31 9.74 8.53
N PRO A 85 -4.07 8.70 8.93
CA PRO A 85 -4.51 8.55 10.31
C PRO A 85 -3.34 8.38 11.27
N GLU A 86 -3.49 8.85 12.49
CA GLU A 86 -2.51 8.63 13.56
C GLU A 86 -2.39 7.14 13.91
N VAL A 87 -3.51 6.42 13.98
CA VAL A 87 -3.54 4.97 14.09
C VAL A 87 -3.57 4.39 12.69
N GLN A 88 -2.55 3.65 12.34
CA GLN A 88 -2.38 3.08 11.01
C GLN A 88 -2.94 1.67 10.91
N HIS A 89 -2.74 0.87 11.95
CA HIS A 89 -3.22 -0.51 12.00
C HIS A 89 -3.45 -0.95 13.45
N ALA A 90 -4.45 -1.78 13.67
CA ALA A 90 -4.71 -2.38 14.96
C ALA A 90 -5.11 -3.84 14.81
N ASN A 91 -4.51 -4.72 15.63
CA ASN A 91 -4.90 -6.11 15.71
C ASN A 91 -5.53 -6.38 17.09
N LEU A 92 -6.80 -6.76 17.08
CA LEU A 92 -7.55 -7.14 18.27
C LEU A 92 -7.50 -8.66 18.43
N PHE A 93 -7.10 -9.14 19.59
CA PHE A 93 -6.99 -10.55 19.90
C PHE A 93 -8.18 -11.05 20.71
N ARG A 94 -8.43 -12.36 20.65
CA ARG A 94 -9.58 -13.00 21.33
C ARG A 94 -9.59 -12.83 22.84
N ASP A 95 -8.44 -12.59 23.46
CA ASP A 95 -8.31 -12.33 24.89
C ASP A 95 -8.60 -10.86 25.28
N GLY A 96 -9.08 -10.05 24.33
CA GLY A 96 -9.42 -8.65 24.55
C GLY A 96 -8.23 -7.70 24.49
N THR A 97 -7.00 -8.19 24.26
CA THR A 97 -5.83 -7.34 24.08
C THR A 97 -5.68 -6.85 22.65
N ALA A 98 -4.95 -5.76 22.45
CA ALA A 98 -4.69 -5.24 21.11
C ALA A 98 -3.24 -4.73 20.99
N ILE A 99 -2.66 -4.95 19.80
CA ILE A 99 -1.45 -4.23 19.36
C ILE A 99 -1.89 -3.17 18.38
N VAL A 100 -1.47 -1.93 18.63
CA VAL A 100 -1.81 -0.77 17.80
C VAL A 100 -0.52 -0.22 17.20
N LEU A 101 -0.50 -0.11 15.89
CA LEU A 101 0.57 0.53 15.14
C LEU A 101 0.13 1.94 14.77
N HIS A 102 0.99 2.87 15.06
CA HIS A 102 0.79 4.30 14.85
C HIS A 102 1.71 4.80 13.71
N ARG A 103 1.37 5.95 13.15
CA ARG A 103 2.26 6.70 12.29
C ARG A 103 3.60 7.00 12.98
N ASP A 104 3.54 7.26 14.29
CA ASP A 104 4.72 7.40 15.14
C ASP A 104 5.22 6.02 15.59
N ALA A 105 6.45 5.67 15.17
CA ALA A 105 7.08 4.39 15.49
C ALA A 105 7.30 4.20 17.01
N GLU A 106 7.54 5.28 17.77
CA GLU A 106 7.70 5.18 19.23
C GLU A 106 6.39 4.86 19.94
N LYS A 107 5.26 5.39 19.46
CA LYS A 107 3.94 4.99 19.97
C LYS A 107 3.63 3.54 19.65
N SER A 108 4.00 3.06 18.46
CA SER A 108 3.89 1.66 18.07
C SER A 108 4.74 0.77 18.98
N ALA A 109 6.00 1.14 19.20
CA ALA A 109 6.89 0.41 20.10
C ALA A 109 6.35 0.34 21.54
N LYS A 110 5.75 1.41 22.06
CA LYS A 110 5.08 1.42 23.37
C LYS A 110 3.88 0.48 23.42
N SER A 111 3.14 0.33 22.32
CA SER A 111 2.04 -0.63 22.23
C SER A 111 2.57 -2.07 22.25
N ILE A 112 3.67 -2.33 21.56
CA ILE A 112 4.34 -3.63 21.50
C ILE A 112 4.98 -4.01 22.83
N ALA A 113 5.57 -3.05 23.56
CA ALA A 113 6.22 -3.26 24.86
C ALA A 113 5.30 -3.87 25.91
N LYS A 114 3.98 -3.67 25.78
CA LYS A 114 2.98 -4.32 26.67
C LYS A 114 2.98 -5.85 26.56
N PHE A 115 3.56 -6.40 25.49
CA PHE A 115 3.65 -7.83 25.22
C PHE A 115 5.08 -8.36 25.33
N SER A 116 6.05 -7.60 24.82
CA SER A 116 7.47 -7.91 24.89
C SER A 116 8.31 -6.64 24.73
N GLU A 117 9.09 -6.31 25.75
CA GLU A 117 10.07 -5.20 25.69
C GLU A 117 11.17 -5.50 24.67
N LYS A 118 11.56 -6.77 24.53
CA LYS A 118 12.55 -7.19 23.55
C LYS A 118 12.04 -6.95 22.12
N ASP A 119 10.80 -7.34 21.84
CA ASP A 119 10.20 -7.14 20.54
C ASP A 119 9.98 -5.66 20.23
N ALA A 120 9.67 -4.84 21.23
CA ALA A 120 9.57 -3.40 21.07
C ALA A 120 10.91 -2.76 20.68
N LYS A 121 12.02 -3.22 21.28
CA LYS A 121 13.37 -2.80 20.88
C LYS A 121 13.68 -3.25 19.45
N THR A 122 13.44 -4.52 19.14
CA THR A 122 13.62 -5.07 17.79
C THR A 122 12.79 -4.30 16.77
N PHE A 123 11.53 -3.98 17.09
CA PHE A 123 10.68 -3.19 16.19
C PHE A 123 11.29 -1.83 15.84
N ARG A 124 11.87 -1.10 16.80
CA ARG A 124 12.54 0.19 16.54
C ARG A 124 13.71 0.03 15.58
N GLU A 125 14.56 -0.98 15.83
CA GLU A 125 15.73 -1.28 15.00
C GLU A 125 15.32 -1.64 13.57
N LEU A 126 14.31 -2.50 13.42
CA LEU A 126 13.79 -2.90 12.12
C LEU A 126 13.06 -1.76 11.40
N HIS A 127 12.31 -0.93 12.12
CA HIS A 127 11.67 0.24 11.53
C HIS A 127 12.73 1.19 10.93
N GLN A 128 13.77 1.51 11.68
CA GLN A 128 14.87 2.34 11.17
C GLN A 128 15.50 1.71 9.93
N ARG A 129 15.86 0.42 9.99
CA ARG A 129 16.53 -0.28 8.89
C ARG A 129 15.61 -0.47 7.68
N TYR A 130 14.39 -0.92 7.89
CA TYR A 130 13.50 -1.32 6.81
C TYR A 130 12.68 -0.18 6.25
N ALA A 131 11.98 0.57 7.10
CA ALA A 131 11.12 1.67 6.64
C ALA A 131 11.94 2.87 6.13
N VAL A 132 13.00 3.25 6.85
CA VAL A 132 13.77 4.46 6.55
C VAL A 132 14.87 4.21 5.53
N GLU A 133 15.55 3.06 5.61
CA GLU A 133 16.75 2.83 4.79
C GLU A 133 16.51 1.95 3.56
N LEU A 134 15.73 0.86 3.66
CA LEU A 134 15.55 -0.11 2.57
C LEU A 134 14.29 0.11 1.73
N ALA A 135 13.17 0.46 2.35
CA ALA A 135 11.92 0.67 1.63
C ALA A 135 12.00 1.74 0.51
N PRO A 136 12.75 2.85 0.67
CA PRO A 136 12.94 3.81 -0.41
C PRO A 136 13.60 3.22 -1.66
N LEU A 137 14.42 2.18 -1.51
CA LEU A 137 15.01 1.47 -2.66
C LEU A 137 13.94 0.73 -3.46
N LEU A 138 13.00 0.07 -2.76
CA LEU A 138 11.90 -0.66 -3.38
C LEU A 138 10.88 0.27 -4.05
N ARG A 139 10.57 1.41 -3.43
CA ARG A 139 9.62 2.39 -4.01
C ARG A 139 10.05 2.88 -5.39
N ARG A 140 11.34 2.97 -5.67
CA ARG A 140 11.86 3.37 -6.98
C ARG A 140 11.51 2.39 -8.10
N PHE A 141 11.08 1.17 -7.77
CA PHE A 141 10.66 0.17 -8.76
C PHE A 141 9.15 0.10 -8.96
N LEU A 142 8.35 0.62 -8.01
CA LEU A 142 6.89 0.42 -8.00
C LEU A 142 6.15 1.17 -9.11
N PHE A 143 6.62 2.37 -9.49
CA PHE A 143 5.90 3.26 -10.40
C PHE A 143 6.72 3.64 -11.65
N HIS A 144 7.65 2.80 -12.02
CA HIS A 144 8.49 3.01 -13.19
C HIS A 144 8.32 1.88 -14.21
N THR A 145 8.67 2.16 -15.45
CA THR A 145 8.82 1.11 -16.45
C THR A 145 9.76 0.03 -15.92
N PRO A 146 9.42 -1.27 -16.09
CA PRO A 146 10.31 -2.34 -15.68
C PRO A 146 11.72 -2.13 -16.22
N LEU A 147 12.69 -2.25 -15.34
CA LEU A 147 14.08 -2.04 -15.69
C LEU A 147 14.72 -3.32 -16.22
N PRO A 148 15.69 -3.23 -17.14
CA PRO A 148 16.50 -4.38 -17.51
C PRO A 148 17.22 -5.00 -16.31
N PRO A 149 17.47 -6.34 -16.30
CA PRO A 149 18.11 -7.01 -15.18
C PRO A 149 19.47 -6.43 -14.78
N GLU A 150 20.26 -5.99 -15.75
CA GLU A 150 21.55 -5.35 -15.54
C GLU A 150 21.41 -4.00 -14.80
N GLU A 151 20.39 -3.22 -15.09
CA GLU A 151 20.14 -1.95 -14.41
C GLU A 151 19.61 -2.18 -12.98
N ILE A 152 18.78 -3.20 -12.78
CA ILE A 152 18.37 -3.63 -11.44
C ILE A 152 19.60 -4.03 -10.63
N ALA A 153 20.46 -4.89 -11.20
CA ALA A 153 21.69 -5.33 -10.55
C ALA A 153 22.59 -4.16 -10.15
N GLU A 154 22.69 -3.14 -11.02
CA GLU A 154 23.47 -1.92 -10.71
C GLU A 154 22.85 -1.13 -9.55
N ARG A 155 21.53 -0.95 -9.53
CA ARG A 155 20.83 -0.19 -8.47
C ARG A 155 20.87 -0.86 -7.10
N VAL A 156 20.99 -2.19 -7.05
CA VAL A 156 21.11 -2.95 -5.82
C VAL A 156 22.58 -3.25 -5.45
N LYS A 157 23.54 -2.65 -6.12
CA LYS A 157 24.95 -2.70 -5.69
C LYS A 157 25.13 -2.01 -4.34
N GLY A 158 26.01 -2.58 -3.53
CA GLY A 158 26.31 -2.07 -2.20
C GLY A 158 25.65 -2.88 -1.08
N GLU A 159 25.88 -2.46 0.15
CA GLU A 159 25.44 -3.19 1.35
C GLU A 159 23.91 -3.28 1.43
N LYS A 160 23.23 -2.16 1.28
CA LYS A 160 21.74 -2.10 1.36
C LYS A 160 21.05 -2.96 0.31
N GLY A 161 21.61 -3.02 -0.90
CA GLY A 161 21.07 -3.88 -1.95
C GLY A 161 21.30 -5.35 -1.67
N ARG A 162 22.48 -5.73 -1.14
CA ARG A 162 22.74 -7.11 -0.70
C ARG A 162 21.80 -7.53 0.42
N ASP A 163 21.53 -6.65 1.39
CA ASP A 163 20.58 -6.89 2.46
C ASP A 163 19.18 -7.16 1.93
N LEU A 164 18.75 -6.36 0.94
CA LEU A 164 17.47 -6.56 0.29
C LEU A 164 17.40 -7.91 -0.45
N LEU A 165 18.45 -8.23 -1.22
CA LEU A 165 18.54 -9.49 -1.95
C LEU A 165 18.59 -10.73 -1.05
N ALA A 166 19.04 -10.59 0.20
CA ALA A 166 19.02 -11.68 1.17
C ALA A 166 17.59 -12.20 1.46
N PHE A 167 16.58 -11.38 1.25
CA PHE A 167 15.18 -11.79 1.40
C PHE A 167 14.63 -12.52 0.17
N ALA A 168 15.30 -12.48 -0.97
CA ALA A 168 14.81 -13.04 -2.22
C ALA A 168 14.45 -14.54 -2.16
N PRO A 169 15.18 -15.44 -1.48
CA PRO A 169 14.80 -16.83 -1.34
C PRO A 169 13.72 -17.08 -0.27
N MET A 170 13.42 -16.10 0.57
CA MET A 170 12.54 -16.25 1.74
C MET A 170 11.07 -16.13 1.38
N THR A 171 10.21 -16.81 2.14
CA THR A 171 8.80 -16.47 2.25
C THR A 171 8.65 -15.29 3.22
N ILE A 172 7.54 -14.57 3.14
CA ILE A 172 7.28 -13.45 4.07
C ILE A 172 7.24 -13.94 5.53
N SER A 173 6.66 -15.10 5.81
CA SER A 173 6.66 -15.70 7.15
C SER A 173 8.07 -16.02 7.63
N SER A 174 8.92 -16.65 6.79
CA SER A 174 10.29 -16.97 7.16
C SER A 174 11.16 -15.73 7.36
N ALA A 175 10.80 -14.63 6.73
CA ALA A 175 11.46 -13.34 6.93
C ALA A 175 11.00 -12.64 8.23
N ILE A 176 9.75 -12.83 8.67
CA ILE A 176 9.19 -12.21 9.87
C ILE A 176 9.59 -12.97 11.15
N ASP A 177 9.44 -14.30 11.14
CA ASP A 177 9.50 -15.15 12.35
C ASP A 177 10.78 -15.00 13.18
N PRO A 178 11.98 -14.89 12.60
CA PRO A 178 13.21 -14.77 13.36
C PRO A 178 13.34 -13.48 14.18
N HIS A 179 12.58 -12.46 13.84
CA HIS A 179 12.72 -11.14 14.45
C HIS A 179 11.98 -11.01 15.78
N PHE A 180 10.86 -11.70 15.95
CA PHE A 180 9.98 -11.51 17.09
C PHE A 180 9.79 -12.78 17.91
N GLU A 181 9.85 -12.64 19.24
CA GLU A 181 9.63 -13.77 20.14
C GLU A 181 8.13 -13.95 20.46
N HIS A 182 7.35 -12.84 20.49
CA HIS A 182 5.94 -12.90 20.86
C HIS A 182 5.05 -13.28 19.67
N GLU A 183 4.23 -14.31 19.83
CA GLU A 183 3.37 -14.85 18.76
C GLU A 183 2.40 -13.81 18.19
N LYS A 184 1.78 -12.98 19.05
CA LYS A 184 0.85 -11.93 18.59
C LYS A 184 1.49 -10.94 17.66
N LEU A 185 2.78 -10.66 17.84
CA LEU A 185 3.51 -9.74 16.97
C LEU A 185 3.82 -10.38 15.62
N ARG A 186 4.27 -11.64 15.61
CA ARG A 186 4.41 -12.40 14.36
C ARG A 186 3.10 -12.49 13.60
N THR A 187 2.00 -12.79 14.31
CA THR A 187 0.65 -12.86 13.73
C THR A 187 0.22 -11.52 13.12
N LEU A 188 0.47 -10.40 13.81
CA LEU A 188 0.13 -9.06 13.31
C LEU A 188 0.80 -8.78 11.97
N PHE A 189 2.12 -9.02 11.84
CA PHE A 189 2.84 -8.76 10.59
C PHE A 189 2.44 -9.72 9.46
N LYS A 190 2.20 -11.00 9.77
CA LYS A 190 1.72 -11.97 8.77
C LYS A 190 0.32 -11.65 8.28
N LEU A 191 -0.59 -11.28 9.20
CA LEU A 191 -1.94 -10.86 8.84
C LEU A 191 -1.91 -9.60 7.97
N PHE A 192 -1.04 -8.65 8.30
CA PHE A 192 -0.91 -7.44 7.51
C PHE A 192 -0.35 -7.72 6.10
N ALA A 193 0.65 -8.59 5.98
CA ALA A 193 1.15 -9.05 4.69
C ALA A 193 0.02 -9.69 3.85
N HIS A 194 -0.77 -10.58 4.45
CA HIS A 194 -1.93 -11.19 3.80
C HIS A 194 -2.99 -10.16 3.39
N ALA A 195 -3.27 -9.17 4.25
CA ALA A 195 -4.25 -8.11 3.96
C ALA A 195 -3.87 -7.24 2.75
N ILE A 196 -2.58 -7.11 2.45
CA ILE A 196 -2.08 -6.43 1.24
C ILE A 196 -1.75 -7.43 0.10
N THR A 197 -2.34 -8.61 0.15
CA THR A 197 -2.24 -9.65 -0.89
C THR A 197 -0.84 -10.25 -1.09
N VAL A 198 0.04 -10.17 -0.10
CA VAL A 198 1.33 -10.87 -0.13
C VAL A 198 1.15 -12.29 0.36
N GLU A 199 1.26 -13.25 -0.55
CA GLU A 199 1.18 -14.67 -0.23
C GLU A 199 2.46 -15.21 0.38
N ASP A 200 2.37 -16.31 1.16
CA ASP A 200 3.53 -16.91 1.84
C ASP A 200 4.26 -17.89 0.94
N MET A 201 4.95 -17.37 -0.07
CA MET A 201 5.70 -18.18 -1.04
C MET A 201 7.13 -17.63 -1.24
N PRO A 202 8.07 -18.46 -1.76
CA PRO A 202 9.44 -18.00 -2.01
C PRO A 202 9.49 -16.72 -2.85
N GLY A 203 10.34 -15.79 -2.45
CA GLY A 203 10.45 -14.47 -3.09
C GLY A 203 9.68 -13.38 -2.36
N THR A 204 8.63 -13.71 -1.61
CA THR A 204 7.79 -12.70 -0.95
C THR A 204 8.44 -12.07 0.28
N GLY A 205 9.52 -12.65 0.81
CA GLY A 205 10.32 -12.04 1.87
C GLY A 205 10.83 -10.65 1.52
N MET A 206 11.03 -10.35 0.24
CA MET A 206 11.44 -9.02 -0.22
C MET A 206 10.43 -7.91 0.12
N PHE A 207 9.19 -8.24 0.43
CA PHE A 207 8.19 -7.26 0.89
C PHE A 207 8.35 -6.87 2.36
N LEU A 208 9.19 -7.57 3.15
CA LEU A 208 9.36 -7.26 4.58
C LEU A 208 9.73 -5.79 4.84
N PRO A 209 10.70 -5.16 4.14
CA PRO A 209 10.98 -3.74 4.33
C PRO A 209 9.76 -2.85 4.02
N SER A 210 8.98 -3.20 3.00
CA SER A 210 7.77 -2.47 2.63
C SER A 210 6.70 -2.55 3.71
N LEU A 211 6.53 -3.68 4.40
CA LEU A 211 5.57 -3.81 5.50
C LEU A 211 5.82 -2.80 6.61
N PHE A 212 7.09 -2.53 6.94
CA PHE A 212 7.43 -1.52 7.95
C PHE A 212 7.16 -0.09 7.45
N SER A 213 7.38 0.17 6.17
CA SER A 213 7.10 1.46 5.57
C SER A 213 5.59 1.74 5.48
N THR A 214 4.79 0.74 5.09
CA THR A 214 3.33 0.91 4.94
C THR A 214 2.64 1.25 6.25
N GLN A 215 3.20 0.84 7.40
CA GLN A 215 2.68 1.18 8.72
C GLN A 215 2.72 2.68 9.04
N THR A 216 3.39 3.49 8.24
CA THR A 216 3.48 4.93 8.44
C THR A 216 2.89 5.74 7.26
N THR A 217 2.43 5.06 6.22
CA THR A 217 2.05 5.70 4.94
C THR A 217 0.66 5.29 4.43
N LEU A 218 -0.17 4.66 5.28
CA LEU A 218 -1.56 4.40 4.92
C LEU A 218 -2.33 5.71 4.83
N GLY A 219 -2.96 5.94 3.69
CA GLY A 219 -3.80 7.10 3.45
C GLY A 219 -5.25 6.71 3.18
N LEU A 220 -6.16 7.55 3.62
CA LEU A 220 -7.59 7.44 3.38
C LEU A 220 -8.03 8.62 2.53
N PRO A 221 -8.53 8.41 1.30
CA PRO A 221 -9.11 9.49 0.50
C PRO A 221 -10.28 10.14 1.23
N CYS A 222 -10.34 11.46 1.24
CA CYS A 222 -11.47 12.21 1.76
C CYS A 222 -12.71 11.95 0.88
N GLY A 223 -13.86 11.68 1.49
CA GLY A 223 -15.08 11.32 0.75
C GLY A 223 -15.19 9.84 0.39
N GLY A 224 -14.14 9.06 0.58
CA GLY A 224 -14.05 7.64 0.27
C GLY A 224 -13.24 7.34 -0.99
N ALA A 225 -13.13 6.05 -1.34
CA ALA A 225 -12.30 5.60 -2.45
C ALA A 225 -12.81 6.06 -3.82
N LEU A 226 -14.09 6.41 -3.95
CA LEU A 226 -14.66 6.94 -5.19
C LEU A 226 -14.17 8.36 -5.53
N GLU A 227 -13.67 9.09 -4.55
CA GLU A 227 -13.08 10.42 -4.78
C GLU A 227 -11.69 10.34 -5.44
N LEU A 228 -11.21 9.15 -5.73
CA LEU A 228 -10.13 8.97 -6.70
C LEU A 228 -10.70 9.27 -8.09
N PRO A 229 -10.27 10.34 -8.73
CA PRO A 229 -10.77 10.76 -10.03
C PRO A 229 -10.42 9.78 -11.14
#